data_ba579e531d7fcb0ce790a6bd6b474d7f
#
_entry.id   ba579e531d7fcb0ce790a6bd6b474d7f
#
_cell.length_a   1.000
_cell.length_b   1.000
_cell.length_c   1.000
_cell.angle_alpha   90.00
_cell.angle_beta   90.00
_cell.angle_gamma   90.00
#
_symmetry.space_group_name_H-M   'P 1'
#
loop_
_entity.id
_entity.type
_entity.pdbx_description
1 polymer ?
#
loop_
_entity_poly.entity_id
_entity_poly.type
_entity_poly.pdbx_seq_one_letter_code
_entity_poly.pdbx_strand_id
1 'polypeptide(L)'
;KFIVNSDYINTRFDRWFKQEIINIPNSLLQRLLRTNKIKVNNKKVKSSLRLNEGDKVLIFDLPKIKPTNFKNKIKYLPTLKEAKTFEDLVIYDSENYIVINKPRGIAVQSGSKNLRNIVDTLKKTKYFEFSNPFIVHRLDKETSGVFLLAKNRSYAQFFTSLFRLRKIHKTYL
;
A
#
# COMPACT_ATOMS: atom_id res chain seq x y z
N LYS A 1 -22.74 -17.99 -0.87
CA LYS A 1 -22.72 -17.48 0.51
C LYS A 1 -21.41 -17.92 1.16
N PHE A 2 -20.68 -16.99 1.76
CA PHE A 2 -19.39 -17.22 2.43
C PHE A 2 -19.49 -16.70 3.86
N ILE A 3 -18.76 -17.34 4.77
CA ILE A 3 -18.68 -16.93 6.17
C ILE A 3 -17.23 -16.55 6.44
N VAL A 4 -17.01 -15.41 7.08
CA VAL A 4 -15.69 -14.93 7.44
C VAL A 4 -15.21 -15.71 8.67
N ASN A 5 -14.01 -16.29 8.59
CA ASN A 5 -13.39 -17.02 9.70
C ASN A 5 -12.55 -16.08 10.57
N SER A 6 -12.03 -16.60 11.68
CA SER A 6 -11.22 -15.86 12.67
C SER A 6 -9.96 -15.22 12.10
N ASP A 7 -9.34 -15.82 11.06
CA ASP A 7 -8.09 -15.34 10.46
C ASP A 7 -8.24 -13.95 9.80
N TYR A 8 -9.48 -13.58 9.47
CA TYR A 8 -9.80 -12.33 8.79
C TYR A 8 -10.44 -11.27 9.68
N ILE A 9 -10.42 -11.46 11.00
CA ILE A 9 -10.90 -10.43 11.94
C ILE A 9 -10.15 -9.11 11.69
N ASN A 10 -10.92 -8.01 11.62
CA ASN A 10 -10.43 -6.66 11.35
C ASN A 10 -9.72 -6.49 9.98
N THR A 11 -9.84 -7.46 9.08
CA THR A 11 -9.36 -7.37 7.71
C THR A 11 -10.33 -6.56 6.87
N ARG A 12 -9.81 -5.74 5.96
CA ARG A 12 -10.67 -5.00 5.02
C ARG A 12 -11.37 -5.95 4.06
N PHE A 13 -12.65 -5.68 3.77
CA PHE A 13 -13.46 -6.46 2.84
C PHE A 13 -12.80 -6.64 1.46
N ASP A 14 -12.22 -5.56 0.88
CA ASP A 14 -11.57 -5.62 -0.43
C ASP A 14 -10.37 -6.58 -0.46
N ARG A 15 -9.63 -6.66 0.64
CA ARG A 15 -8.49 -7.58 0.79
C ARG A 15 -8.97 -9.02 0.93
N TRP A 16 -9.91 -9.25 1.84
CA TRP A 16 -10.51 -10.56 2.07
C TRP A 16 -11.12 -11.12 0.78
N PHE A 17 -11.93 -10.32 0.08
CA PHE A 17 -12.61 -10.74 -1.15
C PHE A 17 -11.62 -11.20 -2.23
N LYS A 18 -10.49 -10.52 -2.38
CA LYS A 18 -9.45 -10.88 -3.35
C LYS A 18 -8.67 -12.14 -2.99
N GLN A 19 -8.56 -12.43 -1.72
CA GLN A 19 -7.83 -13.62 -1.23
C GLN A 19 -8.72 -14.85 -1.25
N GLU A 20 -9.94 -14.73 -0.75
CA GLU A 20 -10.83 -15.87 -0.52
C GLU A 20 -11.78 -16.18 -1.68
N ILE A 21 -12.16 -15.18 -2.46
CA ILE A 21 -13.16 -15.38 -3.51
C ILE A 21 -12.54 -15.34 -4.89
N ILE A 22 -12.11 -14.16 -5.30
CA ILE A 22 -11.52 -13.94 -6.62
C ILE A 22 -10.77 -12.63 -6.67
N ASN A 23 -9.59 -12.65 -7.27
CA ASN A 23 -8.79 -11.45 -7.45
C ASN A 23 -9.24 -10.68 -8.69
N ILE A 24 -10.05 -9.65 -8.49
CA ILE A 24 -10.59 -8.77 -9.53
C ILE A 24 -10.08 -7.32 -9.40
N PRO A 25 -10.13 -6.52 -10.48
CA PRO A 25 -9.83 -5.10 -10.41
C PRO A 25 -10.69 -4.37 -9.37
N ASN A 26 -10.09 -3.41 -8.65
CA ASN A 26 -10.83 -2.64 -7.63
C ASN A 26 -12.05 -1.92 -8.20
N SER A 27 -11.97 -1.38 -9.42
CA SER A 27 -13.09 -0.73 -10.10
C SER A 27 -14.29 -1.64 -10.26
N LEU A 28 -14.05 -2.91 -10.60
CA LEU A 28 -15.10 -3.91 -10.73
C LEU A 28 -15.70 -4.27 -9.37
N LEU A 29 -14.86 -4.52 -8.35
CA LEU A 29 -15.34 -4.77 -6.99
C LEU A 29 -16.21 -3.61 -6.47
N GLN A 30 -15.77 -2.36 -6.66
CA GLN A 30 -16.54 -1.17 -6.29
C GLN A 30 -17.89 -1.12 -7.03
N ARG A 31 -17.93 -1.46 -8.32
CA ARG A 31 -19.17 -1.54 -9.09
C ARG A 31 -20.12 -2.59 -8.52
N LEU A 32 -19.64 -3.80 -8.22
CA LEU A 32 -20.45 -4.89 -7.65
C LEU A 32 -21.05 -4.50 -6.29
N LEU A 33 -20.28 -3.84 -5.42
CA LEU A 33 -20.75 -3.33 -4.14
C LEU A 33 -21.81 -2.24 -4.32
N ARG A 34 -21.57 -1.28 -5.23
CA ARG A 34 -22.49 -0.19 -5.52
C ARG A 34 -23.83 -0.67 -6.08
N THR A 35 -23.79 -1.68 -6.94
CA THR A 35 -25.01 -2.28 -7.57
C THR A 35 -25.66 -3.36 -6.72
N ASN A 36 -25.28 -3.49 -5.43
CA ASN A 36 -25.84 -4.49 -4.50
C ASN A 36 -25.65 -5.95 -4.93
N LYS A 37 -24.75 -6.23 -5.86
CA LYS A 37 -24.41 -7.61 -6.27
C LYS A 37 -23.60 -8.34 -5.19
N ILE A 38 -23.04 -7.60 -4.23
CA ILE A 38 -22.36 -8.12 -3.05
C ILE A 38 -22.90 -7.40 -1.81
N LYS A 39 -23.24 -8.17 -0.78
CA LYS A 39 -23.71 -7.68 0.51
C LYS A 39 -23.00 -8.39 1.66
N VAL A 40 -22.85 -7.73 2.79
CA VAL A 40 -22.40 -8.33 4.04
C VAL A 40 -23.52 -8.22 5.05
N ASN A 41 -23.91 -9.33 5.67
CA ASN A 41 -25.03 -9.41 6.62
C ASN A 41 -26.32 -8.77 6.06
N ASN A 42 -26.62 -9.04 4.79
CA ASN A 42 -27.74 -8.48 4.02
C ASN A 42 -27.68 -6.96 3.81
N LYS A 43 -26.60 -6.27 4.22
CA LYS A 43 -26.45 -4.81 4.11
C LYS A 43 -25.49 -4.46 2.97
N LYS A 44 -25.74 -3.30 2.34
CA LYS A 44 -24.80 -2.67 1.42
C LYS A 44 -23.58 -2.16 2.20
N VAL A 45 -22.40 -2.44 1.69
CA VAL A 45 -21.14 -2.09 2.37
C VAL A 45 -20.16 -1.40 1.44
N LYS A 46 -19.19 -0.70 2.04
CA LYS A 46 -18.03 -0.16 1.33
C LYS A 46 -16.90 -1.19 1.31
N SER A 47 -16.04 -1.12 0.31
CA SER A 47 -14.86 -2.00 0.20
C SER A 47 -13.90 -1.88 1.40
N SER A 48 -13.94 -0.77 2.12
CA SER A 48 -13.14 -0.51 3.32
C SER A 48 -13.72 -1.08 4.61
N LEU A 49 -14.90 -1.73 4.57
CA LEU A 49 -15.49 -2.37 5.74
C LEU A 49 -14.47 -3.29 6.40
N ARG A 50 -14.33 -3.20 7.73
CA ARG A 50 -13.59 -4.17 8.54
C ARG A 50 -14.49 -5.33 8.89
N LEU A 51 -14.05 -6.54 8.58
CA LEU A 51 -14.81 -7.75 8.80
C LEU A 51 -14.63 -8.27 10.22
N ASN A 52 -15.71 -8.89 10.73
CA ASN A 52 -15.69 -9.65 11.95
C ASN A 52 -15.87 -11.14 11.65
N GLU A 53 -15.47 -11.98 12.58
CA GLU A 53 -15.76 -13.41 12.51
C GLU A 53 -17.27 -13.64 12.41
N GLY A 54 -17.69 -14.58 11.58
CA GLY A 54 -19.11 -14.92 11.39
C GLY A 54 -19.83 -13.97 10.42
N ASP A 55 -19.22 -12.89 9.92
CA ASP A 55 -19.82 -12.05 8.89
C ASP A 55 -20.25 -12.90 7.67
N LYS A 56 -21.49 -12.73 7.23
CA LYS A 56 -22.08 -13.48 6.12
C LYS A 56 -22.00 -12.65 4.84
N VAL A 57 -21.13 -13.04 3.92
CA VAL A 57 -20.97 -12.39 2.61
C VAL A 57 -21.86 -13.10 1.57
N LEU A 58 -22.76 -12.33 0.98
CA LEU A 58 -23.64 -12.78 -0.09
C LEU A 58 -23.19 -12.20 -1.42
N ILE A 59 -23.02 -13.06 -2.41
CA ILE A 59 -22.68 -12.69 -3.78
C ILE A 59 -23.82 -13.19 -4.66
N PHE A 60 -24.50 -12.27 -5.35
CA PHE A 60 -25.68 -12.57 -6.17
C PHE A 60 -25.34 -12.82 -7.63
N ASP A 61 -24.28 -12.17 -8.11
CA ASP A 61 -23.88 -12.28 -9.51
C ASP A 61 -22.40 -11.87 -9.64
N LEU A 62 -21.57 -12.84 -9.99
CA LEU A 62 -20.21 -12.59 -10.43
C LEU A 62 -20.20 -12.71 -11.95
N PRO A 63 -19.83 -11.64 -12.67
CA PRO A 63 -19.62 -11.79 -14.09
C PRO A 63 -18.63 -12.93 -14.33
N LYS A 64 -18.85 -13.75 -15.36
CA LYS A 64 -17.88 -14.77 -15.81
C LYS A 64 -16.58 -14.08 -16.22
N ILE A 65 -15.74 -13.83 -15.23
CA ILE A 65 -14.45 -13.19 -15.44
C ILE A 65 -13.47 -14.32 -15.68
N LYS A 66 -12.88 -14.36 -16.86
CA LYS A 66 -11.64 -15.12 -17.04
C LYS A 66 -10.69 -14.58 -15.98
N PRO A 67 -10.09 -15.41 -15.11
CA PRO A 67 -9.11 -14.93 -14.17
C PRO A 67 -8.10 -14.14 -15.00
N THR A 68 -8.01 -12.86 -14.75
CA THR A 68 -6.98 -12.05 -15.39
C THR A 68 -5.67 -12.62 -14.85
N ASN A 69 -4.97 -13.34 -15.69
CA ASN A 69 -3.58 -13.63 -15.45
C ASN A 69 -2.95 -12.25 -15.25
N PHE A 70 -2.71 -11.88 -13.99
CA PHE A 70 -1.89 -10.73 -13.71
C PHE A 70 -0.57 -11.04 -14.38
N LYS A 71 -0.35 -10.44 -15.56
CA LYS A 71 0.98 -10.39 -16.15
C LYS A 71 1.89 -10.06 -15.00
N ASN A 72 2.83 -10.93 -14.70
CA ASN A 72 3.83 -10.72 -13.66
C ASN A 72 4.28 -9.28 -13.81
N LYS A 73 3.89 -8.41 -12.85
CA LYS A 73 4.31 -7.02 -12.92
C LYS A 73 5.82 -7.08 -12.95
N ILE A 74 6.40 -6.63 -14.04
CA ILE A 74 7.85 -6.46 -14.12
C ILE A 74 8.21 -5.64 -12.88
N LYS A 75 8.91 -6.27 -11.93
CA LYS A 75 9.39 -5.58 -10.74
C LYS A 75 10.64 -4.80 -11.16
N TYR A 76 10.69 -3.55 -10.77
CA TYR A 76 11.93 -2.81 -10.85
C TYR A 76 12.95 -3.44 -9.89
N LEU A 77 14.11 -3.77 -10.41
CA LEU A 77 15.25 -4.26 -9.65
C LEU A 77 16.35 -3.20 -9.72
N PRO A 78 16.55 -2.42 -8.65
CA PRO A 78 17.60 -1.41 -8.61
C PRO A 78 18.97 -2.05 -8.69
N THR A 79 19.89 -1.37 -9.35
CA THR A 79 21.31 -1.73 -9.36
C THR A 79 21.97 -1.32 -8.03
N LEU A 80 23.10 -1.97 -7.69
CA LEU A 80 23.90 -1.58 -6.52
C LEU A 80 24.42 -0.13 -6.63
N LYS A 81 24.74 0.34 -7.83
CA LYS A 81 25.16 1.71 -8.09
C LYS A 81 24.02 2.71 -7.74
N GLU A 82 22.80 2.40 -8.15
CA GLU A 82 21.64 3.23 -7.80
C GLU A 82 21.38 3.24 -6.29
N ALA A 83 21.47 2.07 -5.63
CA ALA A 83 21.32 1.98 -4.18
C ALA A 83 22.34 2.87 -3.46
N LYS A 84 23.61 2.83 -3.86
CA LYS A 84 24.67 3.67 -3.29
C LYS A 84 24.40 5.15 -3.47
N THR A 85 23.96 5.59 -4.66
CA THR A 85 23.56 6.99 -4.89
C THR A 85 22.42 7.43 -3.96
N PHE A 86 21.52 6.53 -3.59
CA PHE A 86 20.43 6.83 -2.67
C PHE A 86 20.89 6.88 -1.20
N GLU A 87 21.99 6.25 -0.84
CA GLU A 87 22.60 6.38 0.49
C GLU A 87 23.09 7.81 0.75
N ASP A 88 23.58 8.50 -0.29
CA ASP A 88 24.04 9.88 -0.20
C ASP A 88 22.88 10.89 -0.01
N LEU A 89 21.64 10.47 -0.24
CA LEU A 89 20.45 11.30 -0.02
C LEU A 89 19.93 11.25 1.41
N VAL A 90 20.53 10.44 2.27
CA VAL A 90 20.09 10.30 3.67
C VAL A 90 20.50 11.52 4.47
N ILE A 91 19.49 12.20 5.03
CA ILE A 91 19.68 13.36 5.91
C ILE A 91 19.82 12.92 7.38
N TYR A 92 19.04 11.89 7.75
CA TYR A 92 19.00 11.39 9.12
C TYR A 92 18.67 9.91 9.13
N ASP A 93 19.35 9.16 9.96
CA ASP A 93 19.13 7.74 10.18
C ASP A 93 19.03 7.42 11.66
N SER A 94 18.05 6.61 12.03
CA SER A 94 17.87 6.04 13.36
C SER A 94 17.48 4.57 13.28
N GLU A 95 17.42 3.90 14.40
CA GLU A 95 16.94 2.52 14.48
C GLU A 95 15.52 2.35 13.92
N ASN A 96 14.66 3.35 14.08
CA ASN A 96 13.23 3.24 13.85
C ASN A 96 12.74 3.91 12.56
N TYR A 97 13.47 4.89 12.05
CA TYR A 97 13.08 5.62 10.84
C TYR A 97 14.27 6.28 10.15
N ILE A 98 14.08 6.67 8.93
CA ILE A 98 15.06 7.35 8.09
C ILE A 98 14.42 8.56 7.41
N VAL A 99 15.19 9.61 7.26
CA VAL A 99 14.82 10.82 6.51
C VAL A 99 15.75 10.99 5.34
N ILE A 100 15.22 11.18 4.16
CA ILE A 100 16.00 11.40 2.94
C ILE A 100 15.62 12.73 2.28
N ASN A 101 16.56 13.30 1.53
CA ASN A 101 16.25 14.35 0.56
C ASN A 101 15.80 13.72 -0.76
N LYS A 102 14.49 13.57 -0.93
CA LYS A 102 13.95 12.96 -2.14
C LYS A 102 14.31 13.81 -3.37
N PRO A 103 14.95 13.26 -4.38
CA PRO A 103 15.19 13.99 -5.62
C PRO A 103 13.89 14.12 -6.44
N ARG A 104 13.82 15.15 -7.26
CA ARG A 104 12.80 15.33 -8.29
C ARG A 104 12.87 14.20 -9.33
N GLY A 105 11.75 13.88 -9.98
CA GLY A 105 11.68 12.95 -11.10
C GLY A 105 11.58 11.48 -10.72
N ILE A 106 11.59 11.12 -9.41
CA ILE A 106 11.46 9.74 -8.95
C ILE A 106 10.18 9.56 -8.12
N ALA A 107 9.39 8.55 -8.49
CA ALA A 107 8.18 8.19 -7.74
C ALA A 107 8.53 7.54 -6.39
N VAL A 108 7.70 7.76 -5.37
CA VAL A 108 7.86 7.12 -4.07
C VAL A 108 7.69 5.60 -4.17
N GLN A 109 6.67 5.15 -4.88
CA GLN A 109 6.37 3.73 -5.07
C GLN A 109 6.02 3.43 -6.53
N SER A 110 6.13 2.18 -6.95
CA SER A 110 5.77 1.76 -8.30
C SER A 110 4.29 2.03 -8.59
N GLY A 111 4.02 2.51 -9.79
CA GLY A 111 2.69 2.72 -10.35
C GLY A 111 2.55 2.02 -11.71
N SER A 112 1.39 2.20 -12.36
CA SER A 112 1.13 1.59 -13.67
C SER A 112 2.09 2.03 -14.77
N LYS A 113 2.61 3.25 -14.68
CA LYS A 113 3.49 3.87 -15.69
C LYS A 113 4.96 4.03 -15.25
N ASN A 114 5.24 3.91 -13.95
CA ASN A 114 6.58 4.13 -13.40
C ASN A 114 6.98 2.91 -12.56
N LEU A 115 7.94 2.14 -13.06
CA LEU A 115 8.50 1.01 -12.32
C LEU A 115 9.58 1.47 -11.34
N ARG A 116 10.48 2.37 -11.77
CA ARG A 116 11.54 2.94 -10.91
C ARG A 116 10.96 3.77 -9.78
N ASN A 117 11.32 3.44 -8.55
CA ASN A 117 10.80 4.10 -7.37
C ASN A 117 11.77 4.05 -6.19
N ILE A 118 11.60 4.98 -5.26
CA ILE A 118 12.46 5.15 -4.10
C ILE A 118 12.41 3.94 -3.17
N VAL A 119 11.22 3.42 -2.88
CA VAL A 119 11.05 2.33 -1.91
C VAL A 119 11.80 1.08 -2.33
N ASP A 120 11.69 0.69 -3.61
CA ASP A 120 12.40 -0.49 -4.10
C ASP A 120 13.93 -0.26 -4.16
N THR A 121 14.38 0.99 -4.42
CA THR A 121 15.81 1.33 -4.38
C THR A 121 16.35 1.28 -2.95
N LEU A 122 15.65 1.87 -1.98
CA LEU A 122 16.07 1.88 -0.58
C LEU A 122 16.16 0.49 0.04
N LYS A 123 15.32 -0.47 -0.38
CA LYS A 123 15.41 -1.87 0.05
C LYS A 123 16.77 -2.52 -0.25
N LYS A 124 17.54 -1.96 -1.17
CA LYS A 124 18.86 -2.46 -1.56
C LYS A 124 20.01 -1.70 -0.91
N THR A 125 19.72 -0.71 -0.07
CA THR A 125 20.72 0.03 0.70
C THR A 125 21.00 -0.64 2.04
N LYS A 126 22.14 -0.34 2.64
CA LYS A 126 22.53 -0.80 3.99
C LYS A 126 21.50 -0.44 5.08
N TYR A 127 20.74 0.62 4.88
CA TYR A 127 19.73 1.09 5.86
C TYR A 127 18.52 0.17 6.02
N PHE A 128 18.29 -0.74 5.06
CA PHE A 128 17.16 -1.67 5.06
C PHE A 128 17.57 -3.13 4.87
N GLU A 129 18.82 -3.45 5.17
CA GLU A 129 19.35 -4.81 5.05
C GLU A 129 18.51 -5.83 5.84
N PHE A 130 18.07 -5.46 7.04
CA PHE A 130 17.28 -6.33 7.94
C PHE A 130 15.82 -5.92 8.08
N SER A 131 15.34 -4.95 7.30
CA SER A 131 14.00 -4.41 7.41
C SER A 131 13.42 -4.03 6.05
N ASN A 132 12.14 -3.68 6.02
CA ASN A 132 11.50 -3.12 4.84
C ASN A 132 11.13 -1.65 5.09
N PRO A 133 11.29 -0.77 4.09
CA PRO A 133 10.83 0.62 4.20
C PRO A 133 9.31 0.71 4.22
N PHE A 134 8.76 1.34 5.26
CA PHE A 134 7.33 1.62 5.37
C PHE A 134 7.06 3.06 4.99
N ILE A 135 6.19 3.24 3.99
CA ILE A 135 5.74 4.56 3.54
C ILE A 135 4.72 5.10 4.54
N VAL A 136 5.00 6.26 5.11
CA VAL A 136 4.14 6.93 6.09
C VAL A 136 3.45 8.17 5.52
N HIS A 137 4.00 8.74 4.46
CA HIS A 137 3.41 9.81 3.63
C HIS A 137 3.91 9.69 2.19
N ARG A 138 3.47 10.58 1.33
CA ARG A 138 3.98 10.61 -0.05
C ARG A 138 4.31 12.03 -0.47
N LEU A 139 5.26 12.11 -1.40
CA LEU A 139 5.54 13.26 -2.25
C LEU A 139 5.28 12.84 -3.69
N ASP A 140 4.85 13.76 -4.52
CA ASP A 140 4.65 13.49 -5.95
C ASP A 140 6.00 13.28 -6.64
N LYS A 141 5.98 12.69 -7.82
CA LYS A 141 7.18 12.36 -8.57
C LYS A 141 8.07 13.61 -8.80
N GLU A 142 7.44 14.72 -9.15
CA GLU A 142 8.13 15.97 -9.48
C GLU A 142 8.44 16.84 -8.26
N THR A 143 8.00 16.45 -7.07
CA THR A 143 8.31 17.14 -5.82
C THR A 143 9.60 16.59 -5.22
N SER A 144 10.54 17.45 -4.87
CA SER A 144 11.76 17.13 -4.12
C SER A 144 11.61 17.47 -2.64
N GLY A 145 12.58 17.07 -1.81
CA GLY A 145 12.70 17.48 -0.43
C GLY A 145 12.50 16.38 0.60
N VAL A 146 12.20 16.76 1.83
CA VAL A 146 12.16 15.89 3.01
C VAL A 146 11.14 14.77 2.87
N PHE A 147 11.64 13.54 2.87
CA PHE A 147 10.82 12.34 2.78
C PHE A 147 11.17 11.36 3.89
N LEU A 148 10.15 11.00 4.70
CA LEU A 148 10.27 10.16 5.88
C LEU A 148 9.78 8.74 5.60
N LEU A 149 10.56 7.74 6.02
CA LEU A 149 10.18 6.33 6.00
C LEU A 149 10.42 5.70 7.37
N ALA A 150 9.52 4.84 7.80
CA ALA A 150 9.76 4.04 8.99
C ALA A 150 10.46 2.72 8.63
N LYS A 151 11.29 2.22 9.54
CA LYS A 151 12.01 0.94 9.42
C LYS A 151 11.23 -0.22 10.04
N ASN A 152 10.23 0.07 10.86
CA ASN A 152 9.39 -0.94 11.51
C ASN A 152 7.92 -0.52 11.52
N ARG A 153 7.05 -1.49 11.83
CA ARG A 153 5.60 -1.32 11.77
C ARG A 153 5.07 -0.37 12.85
N SER A 154 5.67 -0.37 14.02
CA SER A 154 5.27 0.49 15.14
C SER A 154 5.41 1.96 14.77
N TYR A 155 6.59 2.36 14.28
CA TYR A 155 6.82 3.73 13.83
C TYR A 155 6.06 4.08 12.55
N ALA A 156 5.80 3.11 11.68
CA ALA A 156 4.92 3.33 10.54
C ALA A 156 3.51 3.72 10.98
N GLN A 157 2.95 3.04 11.98
CA GLN A 157 1.64 3.38 12.57
C GLN A 157 1.68 4.74 13.26
N PHE A 158 2.72 5.00 14.05
CA PHE A 158 2.92 6.27 14.75
C PHE A 158 2.93 7.45 13.78
N PHE A 159 3.84 7.47 12.80
CA PHE A 159 3.92 8.56 11.83
C PHE A 159 2.66 8.68 10.95
N THR A 160 2.07 7.55 10.51
CA THR A 160 0.82 7.60 9.75
C THR A 160 -0.31 8.25 10.56
N SER A 161 -0.35 8.00 11.88
CA SER A 161 -1.34 8.64 12.75
C SER A 161 -1.09 10.15 12.88
N LEU A 162 0.17 10.59 13.02
CA LEU A 162 0.53 12.00 13.08
C LEU A 162 0.16 12.75 11.79
N PHE A 163 0.44 12.16 10.61
CA PHE A 163 0.01 12.73 9.33
C PHE A 163 -1.51 12.81 9.21
N ARG A 164 -2.23 11.77 9.61
CA ARG A 164 -3.69 11.73 9.60
C ARG A 164 -4.32 12.78 10.51
N LEU A 165 -3.73 12.99 11.68
CA LEU A 165 -4.17 13.98 12.67
C LEU A 165 -3.66 15.39 12.38
N ARG A 166 -2.95 15.60 11.26
CA ARG A 166 -2.33 16.88 10.88
C ARG A 166 -1.41 17.47 11.95
N LYS A 167 -0.71 16.60 12.68
CA LYS A 167 0.30 16.99 13.68
C LYS A 167 1.69 17.24 13.06
N ILE A 168 1.87 16.90 11.80
CA ILE A 168 3.08 17.22 11.04
C ILE A 168 2.74 18.31 10.03
N HIS A 169 3.43 19.42 10.15
CA HIS A 169 3.30 20.56 9.24
C HIS A 169 4.26 20.39 8.05
N LYS A 170 3.78 20.72 6.87
CA LYS A 170 4.58 20.68 5.64
C LYS A 170 4.68 22.09 5.08
N THR A 171 5.91 22.50 4.81
CA THR A 171 6.20 23.78 4.13
C THR A 171 6.81 23.45 2.77
N TYR A 172 6.32 24.12 1.74
CA TYR A 172 6.81 24.00 0.37
C TYR A 172 7.30 25.36 -0.11
N LEU A 173 8.44 25.36 -0.82
CA LEU A 173 9.04 26.54 -1.45
C LEU A 173 8.73 26.53 -2.95
#